data_305ea70b342f6b117e43f66a43adbd9a
#
_entry.id   305ea70b342f6b117e43f66a43adbd9a
#
_cell.length_a   1.000
_cell.length_b   1.000
_cell.length_c   1.000
_cell.angle_alpha   90.00
_cell.angle_beta   90.00
_cell.angle_gamma   90.00
#
_symmetry.space_group_name_H-M   'P 1'
#
loop_
_entity.id
_entity.type
_entity.pdbx_description
1 polymer ?
#
loop_
_entity_poly.entity_id
_entity_poly.type
_entity_poly.pdbx_seq_one_letter_code
_entity_poly.pdbx_strand_id
1 'polypeptide(L)'
;MMNMRKVTTPVLLDLLQDEVRFPRLFLLGCRLRVGRFKRRIDSRFPAELIELAALPLWVYLNLKQRLGQAKAFEIMRVTILTGGVAQWNLAYQTVEKARSFANLCDLELEVNKTGPTRWNTLEVVDRSDRRFEIKITRCLYHELASSLGIPEITPIICQIDNAAFNAYLPDRVTFHRGGPGHRIADGKSECQFIWEVND
;
A
#
# COMPACT_ATOMS: atom_id res chain seq x y z
N MET A 1 12.76 11.61 2.20
CA MET A 1 11.86 10.58 1.64
C MET A 1 12.66 9.65 0.74
N MET A 2 12.72 8.35 1.06
CA MET A 2 13.46 7.38 0.25
C MET A 2 12.83 7.28 -1.14
N ASN A 3 13.66 7.26 -2.18
CA ASN A 3 13.15 7.06 -3.52
C ASN A 3 12.75 5.58 -3.69
N MET A 4 11.47 5.27 -3.51
CA MET A 4 10.89 3.93 -3.64
C MET A 4 11.31 3.21 -4.92
N ARG A 5 11.57 3.94 -6.00
CA ARG A 5 12.03 3.37 -7.27
C ARG A 5 13.39 2.68 -7.15
N LYS A 6 14.24 3.11 -6.21
CA LYS A 6 15.55 2.47 -5.97
C LYS A 6 15.39 1.07 -5.37
N VAL A 7 14.30 0.81 -4.64
CA VAL A 7 14.00 -0.50 -4.05
C VAL A 7 13.18 -1.37 -5.01
N THR A 8 12.08 -0.84 -5.52
CA THR A 8 11.12 -1.62 -6.31
C THR A 8 11.59 -1.93 -7.72
N THR A 9 12.39 -1.06 -8.36
CA THR A 9 12.84 -1.29 -9.74
C THR A 9 13.75 -2.51 -9.89
N PRO A 10 14.78 -2.72 -9.04
CA PRO A 10 15.60 -3.94 -9.11
C PRO A 10 14.77 -5.21 -8.91
N VAL A 11 13.93 -5.26 -7.88
CA VAL A 11 13.05 -6.40 -7.60
C VAL A 11 12.13 -6.72 -8.78
N LEU A 12 11.49 -5.70 -9.34
CA LEU A 12 10.62 -5.89 -10.51
C LEU A 12 11.40 -6.38 -11.74
N LEU A 13 12.61 -5.84 -11.99
CA LEU A 13 13.43 -6.29 -13.11
C LEU A 13 13.84 -7.75 -12.96
N ASP A 14 14.22 -8.17 -11.76
CA ASP A 14 14.58 -9.55 -11.44
C ASP A 14 13.40 -10.50 -11.71
N LEU A 15 12.23 -10.19 -11.15
CA LEU A 15 11.00 -10.96 -11.38
C LEU A 15 10.55 -11.03 -12.85
N LEU A 16 10.97 -10.08 -13.67
CA LEU A 16 10.59 -10.03 -15.07
C LEU A 16 11.59 -10.73 -16.00
N GLN A 17 12.76 -11.16 -15.52
CA GLN A 17 13.84 -11.73 -16.38
C GLN A 17 13.35 -12.94 -17.17
N ASP A 18 12.62 -13.84 -16.49
CA ASP A 18 12.13 -15.09 -17.10
C ASP A 18 10.76 -14.93 -17.79
N GLU A 19 10.07 -13.81 -17.57
CA GLU A 19 8.69 -13.59 -17.99
C GLU A 19 8.57 -12.63 -19.19
N VAL A 20 9.53 -11.75 -19.37
CA VAL A 20 9.50 -10.73 -20.42
C VAL A 20 10.84 -10.67 -21.13
N ARG A 21 10.87 -10.88 -22.44
CA ARG A 21 12.09 -10.94 -23.25
C ARG A 21 13.05 -9.76 -23.02
N PHE A 22 12.52 -8.53 -22.78
CA PHE A 22 13.30 -7.32 -22.58
C PHE A 22 12.74 -6.50 -21.42
N PRO A 23 12.97 -6.89 -20.13
CA PRO A 23 12.37 -6.26 -18.97
C PRO A 23 12.60 -4.75 -18.86
N ARG A 24 13.83 -4.30 -19.15
CA ARG A 24 14.20 -2.87 -19.12
C ARG A 24 13.44 -2.05 -20.16
N LEU A 25 13.31 -2.57 -21.39
CA LEU A 25 12.55 -1.92 -22.46
C LEU A 25 11.05 -1.89 -22.15
N PHE A 26 10.51 -2.96 -21.56
CA PHE A 26 9.14 -3.01 -21.09
C PHE A 26 8.86 -1.89 -20.06
N LEU A 27 9.70 -1.77 -19.03
CA LEU A 27 9.53 -0.72 -18.02
C LEU A 27 9.72 0.69 -18.58
N LEU A 28 10.67 0.88 -19.50
CA LEU A 28 10.85 2.14 -20.21
C LEU A 28 9.58 2.49 -21.00
N GLY A 29 9.02 1.55 -21.73
CA GLY A 29 7.76 1.72 -22.45
C GLY A 29 6.58 2.08 -21.54
N CYS A 30 6.48 1.47 -20.34
CA CYS A 30 5.48 1.85 -19.35
C CYS A 30 5.70 3.28 -18.86
N ARG A 31 6.93 3.69 -18.56
CA ARG A 31 7.25 5.06 -18.11
C ARG A 31 6.92 6.13 -19.16
N LEU A 32 7.24 5.87 -20.42
CA LEU A 32 6.95 6.80 -21.51
C LEU A 32 5.43 6.99 -21.75
N ARG A 33 4.64 5.96 -21.48
CA ARG A 33 3.19 5.97 -21.75
C ARG A 33 2.33 6.31 -20.52
N VAL A 34 2.89 6.31 -19.31
CA VAL A 34 2.13 6.56 -18.07
C VAL A 34 1.44 7.92 -18.06
N GLY A 35 2.03 8.94 -18.68
CA GLY A 35 1.40 10.27 -18.80
C GLY A 35 0.08 10.24 -19.59
N ARG A 36 -0.01 9.40 -20.64
CA ARG A 36 -1.27 9.17 -21.36
C ARG A 36 -2.27 8.38 -20.52
N PHE A 37 -1.81 7.42 -19.75
CA PHE A 37 -2.64 6.65 -18.84
C PHE A 37 -3.25 7.53 -17.74
N LYS A 38 -2.46 8.40 -17.10
CA LYS A 38 -2.94 9.35 -16.09
C LYS A 38 -4.10 10.21 -16.59
N ARG A 39 -4.06 10.69 -17.84
CA ARG A 39 -5.12 11.50 -18.44
C ARG A 39 -6.45 10.75 -18.66
N ARG A 40 -6.46 9.43 -18.53
CA ARG A 40 -7.67 8.59 -18.63
C ARG A 40 -8.29 8.28 -17.26
N ILE A 41 -7.55 8.56 -16.18
CA ILE A 41 -8.05 8.39 -14.81
C ILE A 41 -9.03 9.52 -14.54
N ASP A 42 -10.15 9.19 -13.93
CA ASP A 42 -11.20 10.14 -13.57
C ASP A 42 -10.63 11.24 -12.66
N SER A 43 -10.93 12.50 -13.00
CA SER A 43 -10.47 13.69 -12.27
C SER A 43 -11.06 13.83 -10.86
N ARG A 44 -12.05 13.01 -10.49
CA ARG A 44 -12.55 12.93 -9.11
C ARG A 44 -11.49 12.46 -8.11
N PHE A 45 -10.44 11.76 -8.58
CA PHE A 45 -9.34 11.32 -7.73
C PHE A 45 -8.31 12.45 -7.56
N PRO A 46 -7.76 12.65 -6.35
CA PRO A 46 -6.71 13.63 -6.10
C PRO A 46 -5.50 13.43 -7.04
N ALA A 47 -4.99 14.52 -7.61
CA ALA A 47 -3.87 14.48 -8.55
C ALA A 47 -2.63 13.78 -7.94
N GLU A 48 -2.38 14.01 -6.67
CA GLU A 48 -1.25 13.41 -5.95
C GLU A 48 -1.41 11.88 -5.75
N LEU A 49 -2.66 11.40 -5.54
CA LEU A 49 -2.95 9.96 -5.51
C LEU A 49 -2.70 9.36 -6.90
N ILE A 50 -3.12 10.03 -7.97
CA ILE A 50 -2.87 9.59 -9.35
C ILE A 50 -1.36 9.54 -9.61
N GLU A 51 -0.59 10.58 -9.21
CA GLU A 51 0.86 10.60 -9.37
C GLU A 51 1.55 9.43 -8.65
N LEU A 52 1.10 9.11 -7.45
CA LEU A 52 1.63 8.00 -6.64
C LEU A 52 1.31 6.63 -7.27
N ALA A 53 0.06 6.41 -7.67
CA ALA A 53 -0.46 5.10 -8.02
C ALA A 53 -0.36 4.75 -9.51
N ALA A 54 -0.33 5.75 -10.42
CA ALA A 54 -0.48 5.50 -11.85
C ALA A 54 0.58 4.57 -12.45
N LEU A 55 1.86 4.72 -12.09
CA LEU A 55 2.90 3.87 -12.69
C LEU A 55 2.76 2.40 -12.27
N PRO A 56 2.64 2.04 -10.98
CA PRO A 56 2.43 0.65 -10.60
C PRO A 56 1.13 0.06 -11.17
N LEU A 57 0.02 0.80 -11.19
CA LEU A 57 -1.23 0.34 -11.80
C LEU A 57 -1.10 0.13 -13.31
N TRP A 58 -0.40 1.03 -14.00
CA TRP A 58 -0.14 0.89 -15.44
C TRP A 58 0.77 -0.30 -15.75
N VAL A 59 1.80 -0.54 -14.96
CA VAL A 59 2.65 -1.73 -15.07
C VAL A 59 1.82 -2.99 -14.87
N TYR A 60 0.98 -3.05 -13.82
CA TYR A 60 0.10 -4.19 -13.56
C TYR A 60 -0.83 -4.49 -14.74
N LEU A 61 -1.51 -3.47 -15.28
CA LEU A 61 -2.40 -3.65 -16.44
C LEU A 61 -1.67 -4.22 -17.65
N ASN A 62 -0.46 -3.73 -17.94
CA ASN A 62 0.35 -4.26 -19.05
C ASN A 62 0.85 -5.68 -18.80
N LEU A 63 1.19 -6.03 -17.55
CA LEU A 63 1.56 -7.41 -17.20
C LEU A 63 0.34 -8.32 -17.25
N LYS A 64 -0.81 -7.90 -16.72
CA LYS A 64 -2.06 -8.66 -16.78
C LYS A 64 -2.45 -9.02 -18.22
N GLN A 65 -2.30 -8.06 -19.14
CA GLN A 65 -2.57 -8.31 -20.55
C GLN A 65 -1.58 -9.31 -21.21
N ARG A 66 -0.33 -9.34 -20.76
CA ARG A 66 0.73 -10.17 -21.37
C ARG A 66 0.86 -11.56 -20.75
N LEU A 67 0.74 -11.63 -19.42
CA LEU A 67 1.07 -12.83 -18.64
C LEU A 67 -0.15 -13.46 -17.98
N GLY A 68 -1.32 -12.83 -18.10
CA GLY A 68 -2.51 -13.18 -17.34
C GLY A 68 -2.52 -12.61 -15.93
N GLN A 69 -3.72 -12.63 -15.31
CA GLN A 69 -3.95 -11.98 -14.02
C GLN A 69 -3.13 -12.58 -12.88
N ALA A 70 -3.09 -13.90 -12.75
CA ALA A 70 -2.42 -14.57 -11.64
C ALA A 70 -0.92 -14.25 -11.59
N LYS A 71 -0.25 -14.33 -12.74
CA LYS A 71 1.19 -14.05 -12.83
C LYS A 71 1.51 -12.57 -12.60
N ALA A 72 0.74 -11.68 -13.22
CA ALA A 72 0.89 -10.24 -13.03
C ALA A 72 0.67 -9.85 -11.56
N PHE A 73 -0.34 -10.44 -10.91
CA PHE A 73 -0.63 -10.21 -9.50
C PHE A 73 0.57 -10.60 -8.62
N GLU A 74 1.14 -11.79 -8.82
CA GLU A 74 2.25 -12.29 -8.01
C GLU A 74 3.52 -11.42 -8.18
N ILE A 75 3.88 -11.04 -9.41
CA ILE A 75 5.00 -10.13 -9.68
C ILE A 75 4.80 -8.79 -8.97
N MET A 76 3.60 -8.20 -9.08
CA MET A 76 3.32 -6.92 -8.45
C MET A 76 3.19 -7.03 -6.93
N ARG A 77 2.70 -8.16 -6.41
CA ARG A 77 2.63 -8.43 -4.98
C ARG A 77 4.03 -8.36 -4.34
N VAL A 78 4.98 -9.12 -4.86
CA VAL A 78 6.36 -9.10 -4.36
C VAL A 78 6.96 -7.70 -4.47
N THR A 79 6.79 -7.05 -5.62
CA THR A 79 7.36 -5.71 -5.88
C THR A 79 6.81 -4.65 -4.94
N ILE A 80 5.48 -4.56 -4.81
CA ILE A 80 4.80 -3.53 -4.01
C ILE A 80 5.01 -3.78 -2.52
N LEU A 81 4.90 -5.04 -2.09
CA LEU A 81 5.10 -5.41 -0.69
C LEU A 81 6.52 -5.08 -0.22
N THR A 82 7.55 -5.48 -0.98
CA THR A 82 8.96 -5.16 -0.67
C THR A 82 9.17 -3.65 -0.55
N GLY A 83 8.64 -2.88 -1.49
CA GLY A 83 8.76 -1.42 -1.46
C GLY A 83 8.02 -0.79 -0.29
N GLY A 84 6.78 -1.21 -0.03
CA GLY A 84 5.94 -0.68 1.04
C GLY A 84 6.53 -0.95 2.43
N VAL A 85 6.98 -2.19 2.68
CA VAL A 85 7.64 -2.55 3.94
C VAL A 85 8.94 -1.77 4.13
N ALA A 86 9.75 -1.60 3.08
CA ALA A 86 10.96 -0.79 3.15
C ALA A 86 10.67 0.67 3.49
N GLN A 87 9.58 1.23 2.97
CA GLN A 87 9.15 2.59 3.27
C GLN A 87 8.73 2.75 4.74
N TRP A 88 7.92 1.83 5.26
CA TRP A 88 7.52 1.84 6.66
C TRP A 88 8.69 1.66 7.61
N ASN A 89 9.59 0.71 7.32
CA ASN A 89 10.80 0.52 8.13
C ASN A 89 11.66 1.79 8.18
N LEU A 90 11.81 2.50 7.05
CA LEU A 90 12.51 3.78 7.05
C LEU A 90 11.76 4.83 7.87
N ALA A 91 10.44 4.93 7.72
CA ALA A 91 9.63 5.86 8.51
C ALA A 91 9.81 5.62 10.02
N TYR A 92 9.77 4.36 10.45
CA TYR A 92 10.00 3.99 11.85
C TYR A 92 11.41 4.29 12.35
N GLN A 93 12.43 4.17 11.48
CA GLN A 93 13.82 4.49 11.83
C GLN A 93 14.08 6.01 11.95
N THR A 94 13.30 6.82 11.22
CA THR A 94 13.46 8.28 11.20
C THR A 94 12.62 9.00 12.25
N VAL A 95 11.80 8.28 13.04
CA VAL A 95 11.06 8.88 14.16
C VAL A 95 12.03 9.24 15.28
N GLU A 96 12.13 10.53 15.60
CA GLU A 96 13.02 11.04 16.66
C GLU A 96 12.49 10.75 18.07
N LYS A 97 11.17 10.53 18.21
CA LYS A 97 10.53 10.21 19.48
C LYS A 97 10.87 8.80 19.94
N ALA A 98 10.96 8.61 21.25
CA ALA A 98 11.11 7.28 21.85
C ALA A 98 9.96 6.35 21.39
N ARG A 99 10.30 5.10 21.04
CA ARG A 99 9.29 4.12 20.63
C ARG A 99 8.43 3.73 21.82
N SER A 100 7.17 4.13 21.78
CA SER A 100 6.13 3.78 22.76
C SER A 100 4.81 3.54 22.04
N PHE A 101 3.87 2.90 22.71
CA PHE A 101 2.54 2.67 22.16
C PHE A 101 1.81 3.99 21.86
N ALA A 102 1.90 4.97 22.78
CA ALA A 102 1.30 6.29 22.57
C ALA A 102 1.89 6.98 21.32
N ASN A 103 3.22 6.93 21.14
CA ASN A 103 3.87 7.50 19.96
C ASN A 103 3.54 6.72 18.67
N LEU A 104 3.26 5.40 18.73
CA LEU A 104 2.73 4.63 17.61
C LEU A 104 1.36 5.16 17.19
N CYS A 105 0.45 5.33 18.15
CA CYS A 105 -0.89 5.87 17.86
C CYS A 105 -0.82 7.26 17.21
N ASP A 106 0.04 8.14 17.73
CA ASP A 106 0.25 9.48 17.14
C ASP A 106 0.81 9.40 15.72
N LEU A 107 1.79 8.54 15.49
CA LEU A 107 2.39 8.33 14.17
C LEU A 107 1.37 7.85 13.14
N GLU A 108 0.56 6.86 13.51
CA GLU A 108 -0.49 6.33 12.62
C GLU A 108 -1.53 7.39 12.28
N LEU A 109 -1.97 8.20 13.26
CA LEU A 109 -2.89 9.30 13.00
C LEU A 109 -2.25 10.37 12.11
N GLU A 110 -0.98 10.71 12.32
CA GLU A 110 -0.27 11.69 11.50
C GLU A 110 -0.09 11.20 10.05
N VAL A 111 0.27 9.93 9.84
CA VAL A 111 0.39 9.32 8.51
C VAL A 111 -0.96 9.30 7.78
N ASN A 112 -2.04 9.04 8.49
CA ASN A 112 -3.38 9.09 7.91
C ASN A 112 -3.89 10.52 7.66
N LYS A 113 -3.28 11.53 8.27
CA LYS A 113 -3.60 12.95 8.07
C LYS A 113 -2.77 13.60 6.96
N THR A 114 -1.48 13.30 6.89
CA THR A 114 -0.53 14.00 6.01
C THR A 114 0.17 13.08 5.02
N GLY A 115 0.21 11.78 5.30
CA GLY A 115 0.92 10.77 4.52
C GLY A 115 0.15 10.23 3.31
N PRO A 116 0.60 9.09 2.79
CA PRO A 116 0.02 8.49 1.58
C PRO A 116 -1.42 7.98 1.77
N THR A 117 -1.89 7.81 2.99
CA THR A 117 -3.26 7.35 3.31
C THR A 117 -4.25 8.47 3.64
N ARG A 118 -3.81 9.75 3.59
CA ARG A 118 -4.62 10.94 3.93
C ARG A 118 -5.91 11.12 3.13
N TRP A 119 -6.05 10.42 2.02
CA TRP A 119 -7.26 10.47 1.19
C TRP A 119 -8.35 9.49 1.62
N ASN A 120 -8.04 8.60 2.57
CA ASN A 120 -9.02 7.68 3.12
C ASN A 120 -9.87 8.39 4.18
N THR A 121 -11.10 7.92 4.40
CA THR A 121 -11.92 8.38 5.51
C THR A 121 -11.65 7.48 6.70
N LEU A 122 -11.15 8.08 7.79
CA LEU A 122 -10.74 7.41 9.01
C LEU A 122 -11.62 7.84 10.18
N GLU A 123 -11.97 6.88 11.04
CA GLU A 123 -12.62 7.09 12.31
C GLU A 123 -11.80 6.41 13.41
N VAL A 124 -11.57 7.11 14.53
CA VAL A 124 -10.95 6.53 15.74
C VAL A 124 -12.05 5.90 16.57
N VAL A 125 -11.93 4.59 16.82
CA VAL A 125 -12.93 3.81 17.57
C VAL A 125 -12.52 3.70 19.03
N ASP A 126 -11.24 3.39 19.29
CA ASP A 126 -10.67 3.27 20.63
C ASP A 126 -9.24 3.83 20.63
N ARG A 127 -8.91 4.52 21.72
CA ARG A 127 -7.54 4.97 21.97
C ARG A 127 -7.31 4.97 23.49
N SER A 128 -6.85 3.84 23.97
CA SER A 128 -6.46 3.63 25.36
C SER A 128 -4.96 3.37 25.49
N ASP A 129 -4.47 3.15 26.69
CA ASP A 129 -3.06 2.82 26.94
C ASP A 129 -2.65 1.45 26.43
N ARG A 130 -3.61 0.57 26.13
CA ARG A 130 -3.38 -0.83 25.73
C ARG A 130 -3.98 -1.19 24.38
N ARG A 131 -4.91 -0.39 23.85
CA ARG A 131 -5.60 -0.66 22.59
C ARG A 131 -5.74 0.63 21.79
N PHE A 132 -5.45 0.52 20.51
CA PHE A 132 -5.75 1.55 19.53
C PHE A 132 -6.50 0.92 18.38
N GLU A 133 -7.69 1.43 18.09
CA GLU A 133 -8.52 0.94 17.00
C GLU A 133 -8.98 2.11 16.13
N ILE A 134 -8.76 1.95 14.83
CA ILE A 134 -9.30 2.84 13.80
C ILE A 134 -10.07 2.04 12.76
N LYS A 135 -11.02 2.71 12.12
CA LYS A 135 -11.77 2.21 10.97
C LYS A 135 -11.50 3.09 9.77
N ILE A 136 -11.33 2.47 8.62
CA ILE A 136 -11.34 3.15 7.32
C ILE A 136 -12.69 2.83 6.67
N THR A 137 -13.54 3.82 6.56
CA THR A 137 -14.89 3.69 5.99
C THR A 137 -14.93 4.02 4.49
N ARG A 138 -13.86 4.63 3.97
CA ARG A 138 -13.66 4.88 2.55
C ARG A 138 -12.18 4.74 2.17
N CYS A 139 -11.88 3.91 1.18
CA CYS A 139 -10.52 3.68 0.69
C CYS A 139 -10.39 4.14 -0.77
N LEU A 140 -9.74 5.30 -0.99
CA LEU A 140 -9.57 5.84 -2.35
C LEU A 140 -8.64 4.99 -3.22
N TYR A 141 -7.71 4.22 -2.65
CA TYR A 141 -6.92 3.25 -3.41
C TYR A 141 -7.79 2.15 -4.01
N HIS A 142 -8.76 1.64 -3.23
CA HIS A 142 -9.70 0.63 -3.71
C HIS A 142 -10.65 1.19 -4.76
N GLU A 143 -11.18 2.40 -4.55
CA GLU A 143 -12.04 3.06 -5.53
C GLU A 143 -11.29 3.30 -6.85
N LEU A 144 -10.04 3.76 -6.78
CA LEU A 144 -9.19 3.98 -7.97
C LEU A 144 -8.93 2.67 -8.72
N ALA A 145 -8.51 1.61 -8.01
CA ALA A 145 -8.26 0.31 -8.62
C ALA A 145 -9.55 -0.27 -9.24
N SER A 146 -10.68 -0.15 -8.55
CA SER A 146 -12.00 -0.61 -9.04
C SER A 146 -12.45 0.16 -10.28
N SER A 147 -12.23 1.48 -10.33
CA SER A 147 -12.55 2.30 -11.50
C SER A 147 -11.74 1.92 -12.76
N LEU A 148 -10.60 1.29 -12.57
CA LEU A 148 -9.73 0.78 -13.63
C LEU A 148 -9.97 -0.70 -13.97
N GLY A 149 -10.94 -1.36 -13.32
CA GLY A 149 -11.26 -2.79 -13.51
C GLY A 149 -10.21 -3.74 -12.95
N ILE A 150 -9.47 -3.32 -11.92
CA ILE A 150 -8.40 -4.09 -11.27
C ILE A 150 -8.49 -4.05 -9.73
N PRO A 151 -9.69 -4.25 -9.12
CA PRO A 151 -9.84 -4.18 -7.66
C PRO A 151 -8.95 -5.17 -6.92
N GLU A 152 -8.58 -6.27 -7.57
CA GLU A 152 -7.73 -7.33 -7.03
C GLU A 152 -6.31 -6.86 -6.64
N ILE A 153 -5.85 -5.70 -7.12
CA ILE A 153 -4.52 -5.19 -6.70
C ILE A 153 -4.55 -4.57 -5.30
N THR A 154 -5.69 -4.14 -4.81
CA THR A 154 -5.81 -3.46 -3.50
C THR A 154 -5.37 -4.36 -2.32
N PRO A 155 -5.73 -5.66 -2.26
CA PRO A 155 -5.22 -6.55 -1.21
C PRO A 155 -3.70 -6.58 -1.06
N ILE A 156 -2.93 -6.29 -2.12
CA ILE A 156 -1.46 -6.19 -2.05
C ILE A 156 -1.06 -5.02 -1.13
N ILE A 157 -1.72 -3.88 -1.28
CA ILE A 157 -1.45 -2.68 -0.45
C ILE A 157 -1.79 -2.99 1.02
N CYS A 158 -2.91 -3.68 1.27
CA CYS A 158 -3.30 -4.08 2.61
C CYS A 158 -2.32 -5.09 3.27
N GLN A 159 -1.58 -5.88 2.48
CA GLN A 159 -0.55 -6.77 3.02
C GLN A 159 0.68 -6.01 3.55
N ILE A 160 0.95 -4.81 3.04
CA ILE A 160 2.01 -3.95 3.56
C ILE A 160 1.76 -3.66 5.05
N ASP A 161 0.51 -3.34 5.41
CA ASP A 161 0.11 -3.03 6.79
C ASP A 161 0.42 -4.21 7.71
N ASN A 162 -0.02 -5.42 7.31
CA ASN A 162 0.21 -6.64 8.09
C ASN A 162 1.71 -6.96 8.28
N ALA A 163 2.54 -6.65 7.29
CA ALA A 163 3.98 -6.92 7.34
C ALA A 163 4.76 -5.86 8.12
N ALA A 164 4.28 -4.59 8.12
CA ALA A 164 5.03 -3.46 8.62
C ALA A 164 4.63 -3.00 10.03
N PHE A 165 3.33 -3.08 10.39
CA PHE A 165 2.84 -2.46 11.62
C PHE A 165 3.35 -3.13 12.90
N ASN A 166 3.66 -4.41 12.86
CA ASN A 166 4.30 -5.10 13.98
C ASN A 166 5.79 -4.72 14.16
N ALA A 167 6.42 -4.07 13.17
CA ALA A 167 7.85 -3.76 13.21
C ALA A 167 8.20 -2.53 14.06
N TYR A 168 7.23 -1.68 14.42
CA TYR A 168 7.50 -0.49 15.24
C TYR A 168 7.85 -0.85 16.68
N LEU A 169 7.07 -1.72 17.31
CA LEU A 169 7.27 -2.24 18.66
C LEU A 169 7.15 -3.77 18.62
N PRO A 170 8.14 -4.46 18.04
CA PRO A 170 8.11 -5.92 17.96
C PRO A 170 8.01 -6.52 19.36
N ASP A 171 7.27 -7.61 19.50
CA ASP A 171 7.03 -8.35 20.76
C ASP A 171 6.22 -7.58 21.84
N ARG A 172 5.98 -6.29 21.64
CA ARG A 172 5.23 -5.45 22.60
C ARG A 172 3.86 -5.04 22.11
N VAL A 173 3.64 -5.01 20.81
CA VAL A 173 2.37 -4.62 20.18
C VAL A 173 2.06 -5.58 19.06
N THR A 174 0.84 -6.06 19.02
CA THR A 174 0.32 -6.88 17.92
C THR A 174 -0.67 -6.06 17.11
N PHE A 175 -0.48 -6.06 15.78
CA PHE A 175 -1.45 -5.53 14.83
C PHE A 175 -2.32 -6.66 14.27
N HIS A 176 -3.63 -6.42 14.22
CA HIS A 176 -4.59 -7.29 13.54
C HIS A 176 -5.80 -6.52 13.00
N ARG A 177 -6.67 -7.21 12.27
CA ARG A 177 -7.85 -6.61 11.63
C ARG A 177 -9.19 -7.12 12.19
N GLY A 178 -9.21 -7.55 13.45
CA GLY A 178 -10.42 -8.06 14.08
C GLY A 178 -10.92 -9.41 13.56
N GLY A 179 -10.38 -9.90 12.43
CA GLY A 179 -10.72 -11.19 11.83
C GLY A 179 -10.36 -11.29 10.35
N PRO A 180 -10.49 -12.50 9.76
CA PRO A 180 -10.27 -12.69 8.33
C PRO A 180 -11.25 -11.87 7.49
N GLY A 181 -10.76 -11.23 6.42
CA GLY A 181 -11.62 -10.55 5.46
C GLY A 181 -12.26 -9.25 5.94
N HIS A 182 -11.76 -8.62 7.01
CA HIS A 182 -12.27 -7.35 7.51
C HIS A 182 -11.66 -6.15 6.76
N ARG A 183 -11.83 -6.15 5.43
CA ARG A 183 -11.31 -5.08 4.55
C ARG A 183 -12.34 -4.72 3.49
N ILE A 184 -12.35 -3.43 3.09
CA ILE A 184 -13.11 -2.96 1.92
C ILE A 184 -12.71 -3.74 0.66
N ALA A 185 -11.42 -4.05 0.51
CA ALA A 185 -10.91 -4.85 -0.61
C ALA A 185 -11.44 -6.30 -0.64
N ASP A 186 -12.02 -6.80 0.45
CA ASP A 186 -12.67 -8.11 0.56
C ASP A 186 -14.21 -7.99 0.47
N GLY A 187 -14.74 -6.81 0.10
CA GLY A 187 -16.19 -6.55 -0.04
C GLY A 187 -16.88 -6.15 1.26
N LYS A 188 -16.15 -5.79 2.31
CA LYS A 188 -16.72 -5.23 3.53
C LYS A 188 -16.98 -3.74 3.39
N SER A 189 -17.86 -3.19 4.23
CA SER A 189 -18.16 -1.76 4.28
C SER A 189 -17.03 -0.91 4.87
N GLU A 190 -16.12 -1.55 5.62
CA GLU A 190 -15.01 -0.88 6.32
C GLU A 190 -13.78 -1.78 6.44
N CYS A 191 -12.62 -1.17 6.72
CA CYS A 191 -11.43 -1.87 7.18
C CYS A 191 -11.23 -1.57 8.66
N GLN A 192 -10.97 -2.61 9.46
CA GLN A 192 -10.56 -2.46 10.86
C GLN A 192 -9.04 -2.54 10.96
N PHE A 193 -8.46 -1.71 11.82
CA PHE A 193 -7.05 -1.68 12.18
C PHE A 193 -6.96 -1.63 13.70
N ILE A 194 -6.39 -2.65 14.29
CA ILE A 194 -6.35 -2.82 15.75
C ILE A 194 -4.90 -3.10 16.15
N TRP A 195 -4.38 -2.28 17.06
CA TRP A 195 -3.10 -2.49 17.73
C TRP A 195 -3.34 -2.72 19.21
N GLU A 196 -2.79 -3.80 19.75
CA GLU A 196 -2.92 -4.18 21.15
C GLU A 196 -1.55 -4.39 21.78
N VAL A 197 -1.40 -3.85 23.00
CA VAL A 197 -0.20 -4.09 23.82
C VAL A 197 -0.26 -5.52 24.34
N ASN A 198 0.80 -6.28 24.07
CA ASN A 198 0.96 -7.67 24.58
C ASN A 198 1.14 -7.66 26.10
N ASP A 199 0.67 -8.71 26.76
CA ASP A 199 0.84 -8.91 28.22
C ASP A 199 2.29 -9.20 28.60
#